data_8ee26460c9c9d1cc9b1aeb7b8bad8060
#
_entry.id   8ee26460c9c9d1cc9b1aeb7b8bad8060
#
_cell.length_a   1.000
_cell.length_b   1.000
_cell.length_c   1.000
_cell.angle_alpha   90.00
_cell.angle_beta   90.00
_cell.angle_gamma   90.00
#
_symmetry.space_group_name_H-M   'P 1'
#
loop_
_entity.id
_entity.type
_entity.pdbx_description
1 polymer ?
#
loop_
_entity_poly.entity_id
_entity_poly.type
_entity_poly.pdbx_seq_one_letter_code
_entity_poly.pdbx_strand_id
1 'polypeptide(L)'
;FLCSGRALLVIGDANSEFFLNAERGILAQFRHQYRLLFLVNHFHRATLLLYSQLLADAIQRLDVRSPDSIRRFKRRIRASFEAFLRFTHRYWFHELSEIAHLQAVYRLCATRLGNDTLYAEIKGEIREMVDYLDSDAQRRQSTTVMRLTVVTTLRLVGTAATGRLGTTPSAAAAPPSL
;
A
#
# COMPACT_ATOMS: atom_id res chain seq x y z
N PHE A 1 -36.54 0.61 2.46
CA PHE A 1 -35.27 0.16 3.01
C PHE A 1 -34.62 1.26 3.83
N LEU A 2 -34.18 0.94 5.03
CA LEU A 2 -33.39 1.82 5.89
C LEU A 2 -32.11 1.09 6.28
N CYS A 3 -30.98 1.75 6.11
CA CYS A 3 -29.68 1.20 6.50
C CYS A 3 -28.97 2.19 7.42
N SER A 4 -28.44 1.68 8.51
CA SER A 4 -27.49 2.34 9.38
C SER A 4 -26.20 1.54 9.42
N GLY A 5 -25.15 2.08 10.06
CA GLY A 5 -23.90 1.34 10.25
C GLY A 5 -24.01 0.03 11.04
N ARG A 6 -25.17 -0.30 11.61
CA ARG A 6 -25.39 -1.48 12.48
C ARG A 6 -26.63 -2.29 12.14
N ALA A 7 -27.54 -1.75 11.32
CA ALA A 7 -28.82 -2.40 11.04
C ALA A 7 -29.29 -2.12 9.62
N LEU A 8 -29.89 -3.14 9.02
CA LEU A 8 -30.66 -3.06 7.78
C LEU A 8 -32.11 -3.39 8.11
N LEU A 9 -33.01 -2.46 7.84
CA LEU A 9 -34.44 -2.59 8.09
C LEU A 9 -35.21 -2.55 6.77
N VAL A 10 -36.19 -3.43 6.65
CA VAL A 10 -37.18 -3.41 5.56
C VAL A 10 -38.55 -3.25 6.21
N ILE A 11 -39.22 -2.18 5.86
CA ILE A 11 -40.59 -1.90 6.32
C ILE A 11 -41.52 -2.15 5.15
N GLY A 12 -42.53 -2.97 5.35
CA GLY A 12 -43.53 -3.34 4.35
C GLY A 12 -44.94 -3.36 4.93
N ASP A 13 -45.93 -3.61 4.06
CA ASP A 13 -47.31 -3.75 4.44
C ASP A 13 -47.56 -5.14 5.06
N ALA A 14 -48.10 -5.15 6.29
CA ALA A 14 -48.39 -6.38 7.02
C ALA A 14 -49.56 -7.21 6.38
N ASN A 15 -50.37 -6.58 5.52
CA ASN A 15 -51.48 -7.25 4.83
C ASN A 15 -51.06 -7.77 3.44
N SER A 16 -49.84 -7.48 2.99
CA SER A 16 -49.36 -7.94 1.69
C SER A 16 -48.72 -9.32 1.78
N GLU A 17 -49.36 -10.31 1.17
CA GLU A 17 -48.83 -11.66 1.06
C GLU A 17 -47.40 -11.69 0.46
N PHE A 18 -47.11 -10.79 -0.48
CA PHE A 18 -45.79 -10.67 -1.07
C PHE A 18 -44.68 -10.33 -0.04
N PHE A 19 -45.01 -9.51 0.98
CA PHE A 19 -44.04 -9.20 2.01
C PHE A 19 -43.80 -10.35 2.98
N LEU A 20 -44.85 -11.09 3.31
CA LEU A 20 -44.82 -12.14 4.33
C LEU A 20 -44.41 -13.51 3.80
N ASN A 21 -44.43 -13.70 2.47
CA ASN A 21 -44.13 -14.99 1.87
C ASN A 21 -42.64 -15.35 2.12
N ALA A 22 -42.46 -16.47 2.85
CA ALA A 22 -41.13 -16.95 3.27
C ALA A 22 -40.33 -17.63 2.15
N GLU A 23 -40.97 -17.97 1.01
CA GLU A 23 -40.36 -18.70 -0.09
C GLU A 23 -40.03 -17.78 -1.29
N ARG A 24 -40.90 -16.84 -1.62
CA ARG A 24 -40.82 -16.03 -2.83
C ARG A 24 -40.94 -14.52 -2.58
N GLY A 25 -41.30 -14.11 -1.38
CA GLY A 25 -41.54 -12.71 -1.03
C GLY A 25 -40.31 -11.96 -0.54
N ILE A 26 -40.54 -10.75 -0.06
CA ILE A 26 -39.52 -9.89 0.53
C ILE A 26 -38.85 -10.55 1.75
N LEU A 27 -39.60 -11.30 2.54
CA LEU A 27 -39.03 -12.02 3.69
C LEU A 27 -38.03 -13.09 3.27
N ALA A 28 -38.28 -13.81 2.16
CA ALA A 28 -37.32 -14.76 1.59
C ALA A 28 -36.08 -14.04 1.08
N GLN A 29 -36.23 -12.94 0.34
CA GLN A 29 -35.12 -12.14 -0.16
C GLN A 29 -34.29 -11.56 0.97
N PHE A 30 -34.93 -11.09 2.05
CA PHE A 30 -34.22 -10.59 3.23
C PHE A 30 -33.37 -11.68 3.88
N ARG A 31 -33.89 -12.88 4.08
CA ARG A 31 -33.20 -14.00 4.72
C ARG A 31 -32.02 -14.52 3.90
N HIS A 32 -32.17 -14.58 2.58
CA HIS A 32 -31.24 -15.28 1.69
C HIS A 32 -30.30 -14.33 0.91
N GLN A 33 -30.74 -13.10 0.61
CA GLN A 33 -30.00 -12.17 -0.25
C GLN A 33 -29.55 -10.91 0.50
N TYR A 34 -30.48 -10.13 1.07
CA TYR A 34 -30.14 -8.84 1.67
C TYR A 34 -29.20 -8.98 2.87
N ARG A 35 -29.39 -10.02 3.66
CA ARG A 35 -28.49 -10.32 4.78
C ARG A 35 -27.06 -10.58 4.30
N LEU A 36 -26.89 -11.30 3.18
CA LEU A 36 -25.56 -11.57 2.61
C LEU A 36 -24.92 -10.30 2.08
N LEU A 37 -25.67 -9.44 1.38
CA LEU A 37 -25.17 -8.15 0.92
C LEU A 37 -24.70 -7.25 2.06
N PHE A 38 -25.47 -7.23 3.16
CA PHE A 38 -25.13 -6.51 4.37
C PHE A 38 -23.85 -7.07 5.03
N LEU A 39 -23.74 -8.39 5.12
CA LEU A 39 -22.55 -9.07 5.65
C LEU A 39 -21.29 -8.77 4.83
N VAL A 40 -21.37 -8.82 3.50
CA VAL A 40 -20.23 -8.50 2.61
C VAL A 40 -19.78 -7.05 2.82
N ASN A 41 -20.71 -6.11 2.92
CA ASN A 41 -20.38 -4.72 3.21
C ASN A 41 -19.67 -4.53 4.55
N HIS A 42 -20.09 -5.29 5.60
CA HIS A 42 -19.40 -5.28 6.90
C HIS A 42 -18.02 -5.94 6.83
N PHE A 43 -17.89 -7.02 6.06
CA PHE A 43 -16.58 -7.64 5.80
C PHE A 43 -15.63 -6.64 5.13
N HIS A 44 -16.08 -5.92 4.11
CA HIS A 44 -15.29 -4.86 3.48
C HIS A 44 -14.84 -3.81 4.50
N ARG A 45 -15.79 -3.28 5.29
CA ARG A 45 -15.47 -2.30 6.32
C ARG A 45 -14.46 -2.81 7.35
N ALA A 46 -14.69 -4.00 7.88
CA ALA A 46 -13.81 -4.60 8.88
C ALA A 46 -12.39 -4.81 8.34
N THR A 47 -12.28 -5.28 7.09
CA THR A 47 -10.99 -5.46 6.42
C THR A 47 -10.27 -4.13 6.19
N LEU A 48 -10.98 -3.10 5.76
CA LEU A 48 -10.41 -1.76 5.59
C LEU A 48 -9.92 -1.18 6.92
N LEU A 49 -10.72 -1.28 7.98
CA LEU A 49 -10.31 -0.84 9.33
C LEU A 49 -9.07 -1.60 9.84
N LEU A 50 -8.98 -2.90 9.52
CA LEU A 50 -7.78 -3.68 9.85
C LEU A 50 -6.54 -3.14 9.12
N TYR A 51 -6.65 -2.80 7.83
CA TYR A 51 -5.53 -2.18 7.11
C TYR A 51 -5.15 -0.82 7.69
N SER A 52 -6.11 0.05 7.99
CA SER A 52 -5.84 1.34 8.66
C SER A 52 -5.07 1.14 9.98
N GLN A 53 -5.48 0.18 10.79
CA GLN A 53 -4.79 -0.14 12.04
C GLN A 53 -3.37 -0.67 11.80
N LEU A 54 -3.16 -1.55 10.82
CA LEU A 54 -1.83 -2.06 10.48
C LEU A 54 -0.88 -0.96 10.02
N LEU A 55 -1.37 0.02 9.26
CA LEU A 55 -0.60 1.18 8.81
C LEU A 55 -0.26 2.09 10.00
N ALA A 56 -1.23 2.41 10.85
CA ALA A 56 -1.04 3.21 12.06
C ALA A 56 0.01 2.57 12.99
N ASP A 57 -0.08 1.25 13.24
CA ASP A 57 0.89 0.49 14.03
C ASP A 57 2.29 0.51 13.41
N ALA A 58 2.39 0.47 12.08
CA ALA A 58 3.68 0.53 11.39
C ALA A 58 4.35 1.89 11.60
N ILE A 59 3.59 2.99 11.49
CA ILE A 59 4.08 4.36 11.71
C ILE A 59 4.47 4.56 13.16
N GLN A 60 3.63 4.15 14.11
CA GLN A 60 3.86 4.35 15.54
C GLN A 60 5.15 3.67 16.03
N ARG A 61 5.55 2.57 15.39
CA ARG A 61 6.79 1.83 15.71
C ARG A 61 7.99 2.28 14.89
N LEU A 62 7.86 3.32 14.08
CA LEU A 62 8.95 3.83 13.26
C LEU A 62 9.88 4.72 14.11
N ASP A 63 11.11 4.28 14.26
CA ASP A 63 12.21 5.13 14.72
C ASP A 63 13.10 5.49 13.52
N VAL A 64 13.04 6.76 13.12
CA VAL A 64 13.79 7.28 11.96
C VAL A 64 15.30 7.27 12.18
N ARG A 65 15.75 7.24 13.46
CA ARG A 65 17.18 7.21 13.82
C ARG A 65 17.79 5.82 13.72
N SER A 66 16.95 4.77 13.78
CA SER A 66 17.40 3.38 13.73
C SER A 66 17.27 2.80 12.30
N PRO A 67 18.39 2.43 11.64
CA PRO A 67 18.36 1.79 10.32
C PRO A 67 17.55 0.49 10.31
N ASP A 68 17.59 -0.28 11.40
CA ASP A 68 16.84 -1.53 11.51
C ASP A 68 15.33 -1.30 11.67
N SER A 69 14.95 -0.21 12.35
CA SER A 69 13.54 0.21 12.44
C SER A 69 13.00 0.58 11.04
N ILE A 70 13.76 1.36 10.27
CA ILE A 70 13.41 1.73 8.91
C ILE A 70 13.27 0.49 8.01
N ARG A 71 14.17 -0.50 8.11
CA ARG A 71 14.07 -1.75 7.34
C ARG A 71 12.81 -2.55 7.69
N ARG A 72 12.47 -2.63 9.00
CA ARG A 72 11.24 -3.28 9.45
C ARG A 72 9.99 -2.56 8.95
N PHE A 73 9.97 -1.24 9.03
CA PHE A 73 8.90 -0.41 8.50
C PHE A 73 8.69 -0.66 7.00
N LYS A 74 9.75 -0.59 6.18
CA LYS A 74 9.69 -0.88 4.73
C LYS A 74 9.07 -2.24 4.43
N ARG A 75 9.48 -3.29 5.14
CA ARG A 75 8.92 -4.64 4.96
C ARG A 75 7.44 -4.70 5.31
N ARG A 76 7.02 -4.05 6.40
CA ARG A 76 5.61 -4.02 6.82
C ARG A 76 4.73 -3.29 5.81
N ILE A 77 5.15 -2.12 5.36
CA ILE A 77 4.39 -1.36 4.36
C ILE A 77 4.24 -2.13 3.05
N ARG A 78 5.32 -2.75 2.54
CA ARG A 78 5.25 -3.60 1.34
C ARG A 78 4.30 -4.78 1.52
N ALA A 79 4.39 -5.49 2.64
CA ALA A 79 3.50 -6.60 2.93
C ALA A 79 2.03 -6.15 3.04
N SER A 80 1.76 -5.00 3.67
CA SER A 80 0.42 -4.41 3.75
C SER A 80 -0.09 -4.01 2.37
N PHE A 81 0.75 -3.42 1.52
CA PHE A 81 0.41 -3.07 0.14
C PHE A 81 0.06 -4.30 -0.70
N GLU A 82 0.88 -5.35 -0.66
CA GLU A 82 0.60 -6.59 -1.37
C GLU A 82 -0.69 -7.28 -0.90
N ALA A 83 -0.93 -7.27 0.41
CA ALA A 83 -2.15 -7.81 0.98
C ALA A 83 -3.38 -6.98 0.58
N PHE A 84 -3.27 -5.65 0.56
CA PHE A 84 -4.31 -4.74 0.11
C PHE A 84 -4.62 -4.93 -1.38
N LEU A 85 -3.60 -5.10 -2.24
CA LEU A 85 -3.81 -5.42 -3.65
C LEU A 85 -4.55 -6.74 -3.83
N ARG A 86 -4.16 -7.79 -3.10
CA ARG A 86 -4.89 -9.08 -3.13
C ARG A 86 -6.33 -8.94 -2.69
N PHE A 87 -6.58 -8.18 -1.62
CA PHE A 87 -7.94 -7.88 -1.16
C PHE A 87 -8.74 -7.14 -2.22
N THR A 88 -8.18 -6.08 -2.80
CA THR A 88 -8.86 -5.26 -3.82
C THR A 88 -9.22 -6.08 -5.05
N HIS A 89 -8.31 -6.90 -5.56
CA HIS A 89 -8.56 -7.65 -6.80
C HIS A 89 -9.43 -8.91 -6.59
N ARG A 90 -9.48 -9.45 -5.40
CA ARG A 90 -10.19 -10.70 -5.14
C ARG A 90 -11.49 -10.55 -4.39
N TYR A 91 -11.60 -9.57 -3.51
CA TYR A 91 -12.70 -9.47 -2.55
C TYR A 91 -13.40 -8.12 -2.55
N TRP A 92 -12.84 -7.09 -3.20
CA TRP A 92 -13.51 -5.79 -3.31
C TRP A 92 -14.43 -5.80 -4.51
N PHE A 93 -15.72 -6.02 -4.25
CA PHE A 93 -16.74 -6.03 -5.28
C PHE A 93 -17.45 -4.68 -5.34
N HIS A 94 -17.54 -4.11 -6.54
CA HIS A 94 -18.36 -2.92 -6.78
C HIS A 94 -19.82 -3.29 -7.02
N GLU A 95 -20.07 -4.47 -7.56
CA GLU A 95 -21.38 -5.03 -7.83
C GLU A 95 -21.40 -6.53 -7.54
N LEU A 96 -22.43 -6.98 -6.82
CA LEU A 96 -22.61 -8.38 -6.44
C LEU A 96 -23.75 -9.06 -7.17
N SER A 97 -24.57 -8.31 -7.91
CA SER A 97 -25.76 -8.81 -8.60
C SER A 97 -26.10 -7.90 -9.76
N GLU A 98 -26.62 -8.45 -10.83
CA GLU A 98 -27.19 -7.70 -11.95
C GLU A 98 -28.64 -7.24 -11.68
N ILE A 99 -29.25 -7.73 -10.61
CA ILE A 99 -30.63 -7.40 -10.25
C ILE A 99 -30.70 -6.01 -9.60
N ALA A 100 -31.40 -5.09 -10.21
CA ALA A 100 -31.42 -3.67 -9.86
C ALA A 100 -31.72 -3.39 -8.37
N HIS A 101 -32.69 -4.09 -7.78
CA HIS A 101 -33.02 -3.86 -6.36
C HIS A 101 -31.94 -4.38 -5.41
N LEU A 102 -31.21 -5.45 -5.76
CA LEU A 102 -30.08 -5.95 -4.99
C LEU A 102 -28.89 -5.02 -5.07
N GLN A 103 -28.62 -4.46 -6.27
CA GLN A 103 -27.62 -3.41 -6.44
C GLN A 103 -27.93 -2.18 -5.59
N ALA A 104 -29.21 -1.73 -5.59
CA ALA A 104 -29.64 -0.59 -4.79
C ALA A 104 -29.42 -0.82 -3.28
N VAL A 105 -29.76 -2.00 -2.77
CA VAL A 105 -29.52 -2.36 -1.37
C VAL A 105 -28.02 -2.44 -1.06
N TYR A 106 -27.23 -3.04 -1.93
CA TYR A 106 -25.78 -3.12 -1.76
C TYR A 106 -25.14 -1.75 -1.69
N ARG A 107 -25.45 -0.86 -2.65
CA ARG A 107 -24.94 0.53 -2.69
C ARG A 107 -25.40 1.34 -1.48
N LEU A 108 -26.67 1.17 -1.04
CA LEU A 108 -27.16 1.80 0.17
C LEU A 108 -26.31 1.40 1.39
N CYS A 109 -26.01 0.12 1.55
CA CYS A 109 -25.19 -0.39 2.66
C CYS A 109 -23.75 0.13 2.55
N ALA A 110 -23.11 0.07 1.38
CA ALA A 110 -21.76 0.55 1.16
C ALA A 110 -21.61 2.03 1.51
N THR A 111 -22.54 2.86 1.03
CA THR A 111 -22.56 4.31 1.31
C THR A 111 -22.77 4.60 2.79
N ARG A 112 -23.73 3.92 3.44
CA ARG A 112 -24.01 4.15 4.87
C ARG A 112 -22.92 3.64 5.80
N LEU A 113 -22.15 2.66 5.36
CA LEU A 113 -20.95 2.21 6.05
C LEU A 113 -19.71 3.06 5.71
N GLY A 114 -19.75 3.91 4.70
CA GLY A 114 -18.62 4.73 4.25
C GLY A 114 -17.46 3.90 3.67
N ASN A 115 -17.77 2.75 3.05
CA ASN A 115 -16.77 1.82 2.56
C ASN A 115 -15.90 2.42 1.46
N ASP A 116 -16.51 3.14 0.50
CA ASP A 116 -15.79 3.75 -0.62
C ASP A 116 -14.86 4.87 -0.16
N THR A 117 -15.30 5.68 0.78
CA THR A 117 -14.47 6.75 1.38
C THR A 117 -13.28 6.16 2.11
N LEU A 118 -13.52 5.18 2.99
CA LEU A 118 -12.46 4.52 3.75
C LEU A 118 -11.47 3.76 2.83
N TYR A 119 -11.97 3.15 1.75
CA TYR A 119 -11.12 2.54 0.74
C TYR A 119 -10.19 3.56 0.06
N ALA A 120 -10.73 4.72 -0.33
CA ALA A 120 -9.96 5.77 -0.97
C ALA A 120 -8.89 6.35 -0.03
N GLU A 121 -9.23 6.55 1.25
CA GLU A 121 -8.30 7.00 2.29
C GLU A 121 -7.13 6.02 2.46
N ILE A 122 -7.41 4.74 2.69
CA ILE A 122 -6.36 3.72 2.88
C ILE A 122 -5.50 3.54 1.64
N LYS A 123 -6.10 3.57 0.45
CA LYS A 123 -5.37 3.52 -0.82
C LYS A 123 -4.42 4.70 -0.96
N GLY A 124 -4.85 5.90 -0.56
CA GLY A 124 -4.03 7.11 -0.53
C GLY A 124 -2.86 6.98 0.44
N GLU A 125 -3.14 6.61 1.69
CA GLU A 125 -2.13 6.43 2.74
C GLU A 125 -1.05 5.41 2.33
N ILE A 126 -1.45 4.26 1.80
CA ILE A 126 -0.50 3.23 1.33
C ILE A 126 0.37 3.79 0.20
N ARG A 127 -0.22 4.51 -0.75
CA ARG A 127 0.51 5.10 -1.88
C ARG A 127 1.55 6.11 -1.40
N GLU A 128 1.15 7.03 -0.54
CA GLU A 128 2.06 8.04 0.03
C GLU A 128 3.22 7.40 0.80
N MET A 129 2.96 6.33 1.55
CA MET A 129 4.00 5.59 2.25
C MET A 129 4.97 4.88 1.31
N VAL A 130 4.47 4.28 0.23
CA VAL A 130 5.31 3.63 -0.80
C VAL A 130 6.16 4.67 -1.52
N ASP A 131 5.57 5.78 -1.95
CA ASP A 131 6.26 6.88 -2.63
C ASP A 131 7.36 7.49 -1.73
N TYR A 132 7.07 7.66 -0.44
CA TYR A 132 8.08 8.08 0.54
C TYR A 132 9.26 7.11 0.63
N LEU A 133 8.98 5.81 0.68
CA LEU A 133 10.02 4.78 0.76
C LEU A 133 10.89 4.71 -0.48
N ASP A 134 10.32 4.91 -1.66
CA ASP A 134 11.04 4.89 -2.94
C ASP A 134 11.90 6.15 -3.10
N SER A 135 11.39 7.32 -2.73
CA SER A 135 12.16 8.57 -2.74
C SER A 135 13.34 8.53 -1.76
N ASP A 136 13.20 7.95 -0.57
CA ASP A 136 14.30 7.76 0.38
C ASP A 136 15.37 6.78 -0.16
N ALA A 137 14.96 5.72 -0.83
CA ALA A 137 15.87 4.78 -1.48
C ALA A 137 16.71 5.47 -2.58
N GLN A 138 16.06 6.29 -3.39
CA GLN A 138 16.71 7.03 -4.47
C GLN A 138 17.71 8.09 -3.96
N ARG A 139 17.36 8.81 -2.89
CA ARG A 139 18.27 9.77 -2.22
C ARG A 139 19.53 9.09 -1.68
N ARG A 140 19.38 7.93 -1.04
CA ARG A 140 20.53 7.16 -0.51
C ARG A 140 21.41 6.62 -1.64
N GLN A 141 20.84 6.20 -2.75
CA GLN A 141 21.58 5.72 -3.92
C GLN A 141 22.36 6.86 -4.57
N SER A 142 21.78 8.05 -4.74
CA SER A 142 22.46 9.22 -5.29
C SER A 142 23.63 9.67 -4.41
N THR A 143 23.46 9.66 -3.08
CA THR A 143 24.51 9.99 -2.12
C THR A 143 25.66 8.98 -2.17
N THR A 144 25.36 7.68 -2.37
CA THR A 144 26.39 6.62 -2.48
C THR A 144 27.16 6.74 -3.79
N VAL A 145 26.49 7.02 -4.90
CA VAL A 145 27.12 7.26 -6.22
C VAL A 145 28.00 8.49 -6.15
N MET A 146 27.54 9.60 -5.56
CA MET A 146 28.34 10.80 -5.35
C MET A 146 29.60 10.52 -4.52
N ARG A 147 29.52 9.77 -3.43
CA ARG A 147 30.67 9.38 -2.61
C ARG A 147 31.65 8.50 -3.37
N LEU A 148 31.16 7.55 -4.16
CA LEU A 148 32.02 6.71 -5.02
C LEU A 148 32.72 7.53 -6.08
N THR A 149 32.05 8.47 -6.74
CA THR A 149 32.61 9.35 -7.76
C THR A 149 33.72 10.25 -7.17
N VAL A 150 33.49 10.84 -5.99
CA VAL A 150 34.48 11.68 -5.31
C VAL A 150 35.75 10.87 -4.92
N VAL A 151 35.56 9.65 -4.40
CA VAL A 151 36.72 8.79 -4.04
C VAL A 151 37.49 8.34 -5.26
N THR A 152 36.83 8.06 -6.39
CA THR A 152 37.51 7.64 -7.64
C THR A 152 38.28 8.79 -8.27
N THR A 153 37.72 9.99 -8.29
CA THR A 153 38.43 11.18 -8.80
C THR A 153 39.63 11.56 -7.92
N LEU A 154 39.50 11.48 -6.58
CA LEU A 154 40.62 11.71 -5.67
C LEU A 154 41.75 10.69 -5.86
N ARG A 155 41.46 9.42 -6.09
CA ARG A 155 42.46 8.38 -6.39
C ARG A 155 43.15 8.64 -7.74
N LEU A 156 42.38 9.03 -8.77
CA LEU A 156 42.95 9.31 -10.09
C LEU A 156 43.92 10.52 -10.07
N VAL A 157 43.55 11.58 -9.33
CA VAL A 157 44.41 12.76 -9.15
C VAL A 157 45.63 12.41 -8.33
N GLY A 158 45.52 11.60 -7.27
CA GLY A 158 46.62 11.14 -6.44
C GLY A 158 47.65 10.31 -7.22
N THR A 159 47.22 9.40 -8.11
CA THR A 159 48.13 8.59 -8.94
C THR A 159 48.79 9.40 -10.03
N ALA A 160 48.14 10.42 -10.59
CA ALA A 160 48.74 11.32 -11.57
C ALA A 160 49.83 12.22 -10.94
N ALA A 161 49.70 12.62 -9.67
CA ALA A 161 50.67 13.43 -8.96
C ALA A 161 51.93 12.63 -8.58
N THR A 162 51.81 11.36 -8.21
CA THR A 162 52.96 10.49 -7.86
C THR A 162 53.69 9.97 -9.09
N GLY A 163 53.05 9.86 -10.27
CA GLY A 163 53.68 9.43 -11.52
C GLY A 163 54.62 10.47 -12.14
N ARG A 164 54.53 11.74 -11.74
CA ARG A 164 55.42 12.82 -12.26
C ARG A 164 56.73 13.02 -11.46
N LEU A 165 56.88 12.42 -10.30
CA LEU A 165 58.09 12.55 -9.46
C LEU A 165 59.08 11.41 -9.65
N GLY A 166 58.84 10.45 -10.55
CA GLY A 166 59.68 9.25 -10.75
C GLY A 166 60.53 9.21 -12.00
N THR A 167 60.65 10.29 -12.82
CA THR A 167 61.49 10.30 -13.99
C THR A 167 62.63 11.32 -13.84
N THR A 168 63.71 10.97 -13.11
CA THR A 168 65.02 11.55 -13.28
C THR A 168 65.81 10.65 -14.24
N PRO A 169 66.29 11.18 -15.38
CA PRO A 169 67.21 10.42 -16.25
C PRO A 169 68.60 10.36 -15.60
N SER A 170 69.04 9.16 -15.24
CA SER A 170 70.42 8.90 -14.88
C SER A 170 71.31 9.05 -16.13
N ALA A 171 72.16 10.07 -16.12
CA ALA A 171 73.16 10.31 -17.20
C ALA A 171 74.21 9.21 -17.19
N ALA A 172 74.48 8.74 -18.39
CA ALA A 172 75.51 7.77 -18.73
C ALA A 172 76.88 8.27 -18.40
N ALA A 173 77.72 7.45 -17.82
CA ALA A 173 79.21 7.60 -17.81
C ALA A 173 79.76 6.56 -18.78
N ALA A 174 80.51 7.02 -19.72
CA ALA A 174 81.26 6.22 -20.69
C ALA A 174 82.55 5.62 -20.06
N PRO A 175 83.03 4.44 -20.51
CA PRO A 175 84.28 3.88 -20.07
C PRO A 175 85.51 4.40 -20.91
N PRO A 176 86.70 4.53 -20.33
CA PRO A 176 87.87 4.77 -21.08
C PRO A 176 88.50 3.47 -21.62
N SER A 177 89.05 3.60 -22.81
CA SER A 177 89.89 2.66 -23.54
C SER A 177 91.15 2.27 -22.80
N LEU A 178 91.53 0.98 -22.78
CA LEU A 178 92.75 0.36 -23.22
C LEU A 178 92.59 -1.13 -23.30
#